data_62852349f18312b718690c47e193436b
#
_entry.id   62852349f18312b718690c47e193436b
#
_cell.length_a   1.000
_cell.length_b   1.000
_cell.length_c   1.000
_cell.angle_alpha   90.00
_cell.angle_beta   90.00
_cell.angle_gamma   90.00
#
_symmetry.space_group_name_H-M   'P 1'
#
loop_
_entity.id
_entity.type
_entity.pdbx_description
1 polymer ?
#
loop_
_entity_poly.entity_id
_entity_poly.type
_entity_poly.pdbx_seq_one_letter_code
_entity_poly.pdbx_strand_id
1 'polypeptide(L)'
;MRLRALAVAAGLFWPVSADTQAAVSYLETGNMLYADCSTSMGRTACISYVMGVTDALSLMGAICTPEHSTARQAIDVVVKYLRAHPEQRPLSAAMQVRGALQEAFPCKA
;
A
#
# COMPACT_ATOMS: atom_id res chain seq x y z
N MET A 1 3.99 50.14 29.01
CA MET A 1 3.37 49.80 28.86
C MET A 1 2.95 49.05 28.01
N ARG A 2 2.95 48.86 27.59
CA ARG A 2 2.52 48.45 26.72
C ARG A 2 3.03 47.33 26.21
N LEU A 3 3.48 46.82 26.08
CA LEU A 3 4.10 45.88 25.58
C LEU A 3 3.60 44.66 25.76
N ARG A 4 3.17 44.27 26.29
CA ARG A 4 2.78 43.19 26.51
C ARG A 4 2.29 42.34 25.53
N ALA A 5 1.81 42.50 24.83
CA ALA A 5 1.18 41.79 23.89
C ALA A 5 1.94 40.85 23.21
N LEU A 6 2.98 41.03 23.01
CA LEU A 6 3.68 40.28 22.24
C LEU A 6 3.82 38.93 22.64
N ALA A 7 4.01 38.63 23.55
CA ALA A 7 4.26 37.35 23.91
C ALA A 7 3.41 36.36 23.40
N VAL A 8 2.33 36.54 23.39
CA VAL A 8 1.50 35.70 22.89
C VAL A 8 1.80 35.00 21.72
N ALA A 9 2.12 35.55 20.84
CA ALA A 9 2.36 34.97 19.62
C ALA A 9 3.13 33.77 19.72
N ALA A 10 4.04 33.76 20.42
CA ALA A 10 4.86 32.68 20.50
C ALA A 10 4.18 31.39 20.67
N GLY A 11 3.34 31.29 21.39
CA GLY A 11 2.79 30.03 21.63
C GLY A 11 2.19 29.36 20.55
N LEU A 12 1.97 29.99 19.58
CA LEU A 12 1.37 29.40 18.55
C LEU A 12 2.06 28.43 17.80
N PHE A 13 3.11 28.44 17.73
CA PHE A 13 3.65 27.60 16.87
C PHE A 13 3.86 26.37 17.39
N TRP A 14 4.06 25.69 17.49
CA TRP A 14 4.38 24.58 17.91
C TRP A 14 3.73 23.58 17.64
N PRO A 15 4.00 22.90 17.52
CA PRO A 15 3.69 21.91 17.41
C PRO A 15 3.29 20.89 16.88
N VAL A 16 3.05 20.45 16.89
CA VAL A 16 2.33 19.64 16.39
C VAL A 16 2.60 18.94 15.25
N SER A 17 2.79 19.43 14.29
CA SER A 17 2.91 18.80 13.10
C SER A 17 3.90 17.72 13.05
N ALA A 18 4.91 17.82 13.61
CA ALA A 18 5.94 16.88 13.51
C ALA A 18 5.54 15.50 13.88
N ASP A 19 4.84 15.33 14.90
CA ASP A 19 4.51 14.02 15.34
C ASP A 19 3.58 13.28 14.44
N THR A 20 2.70 13.93 13.81
CA THR A 20 1.73 13.30 13.03
C THR A 20 2.34 12.58 11.90
N GLN A 21 3.39 13.08 11.35
CA GLN A 21 3.96 12.47 10.20
C GLN A 21 4.62 11.19 10.47
N ALA A 22 5.17 11.01 11.60
CA ALA A 22 5.89 9.82 11.89
C ALA A 22 4.97 8.66 12.16
N ALA A 23 3.74 8.91 12.36
CA ALA A 23 2.86 7.87 12.80
C ALA A 23 2.39 6.89 11.76
N VAL A 24 2.40 7.26 10.52
CA VAL A 24 1.83 6.39 9.51
C VAL A 24 2.90 5.70 8.70
N SER A 25 3.02 4.43 8.87
CA SER A 25 3.97 3.67 8.08
C SER A 25 3.29 3.01 6.91
N TYR A 26 2.14 2.44 7.10
CA TYR A 26 1.42 1.77 6.05
C TYR A 26 -0.04 2.17 6.09
N LEU A 27 -0.61 2.46 4.96
CA LEU A 27 -2.03 2.74 4.88
C LEU A 27 -2.82 1.44 4.71
N GLU A 28 -2.21 0.43 4.12
CA GLU A 28 -2.83 -0.85 3.94
C GLU A 28 -1.82 -1.94 4.25
N THR A 29 -2.18 -2.90 5.06
CA THR A 29 -1.30 -4.02 5.39
C THR A 29 -1.70 -5.25 4.60
N GLY A 30 -0.81 -6.21 4.52
CA GLY A 30 -1.12 -7.48 3.90
C GLY A 30 -2.29 -8.20 4.57
N ASN A 31 -2.43 -8.09 5.89
CA ASN A 31 -3.56 -8.69 6.59
C ASN A 31 -4.88 -8.06 6.16
N MET A 32 -4.93 -6.74 6.00
CA MET A 32 -6.13 -6.06 5.56
C MET A 32 -6.47 -6.47 4.14
N LEU A 33 -5.50 -6.48 3.27
CA LEU A 33 -5.71 -6.87 1.89
C LEU A 33 -6.15 -8.33 1.79
N TYR A 34 -5.52 -9.21 2.56
CA TYR A 34 -5.87 -10.62 2.54
C TYR A 34 -7.31 -10.82 3.01
N ALA A 35 -7.74 -10.10 4.03
CA ALA A 35 -9.11 -10.16 4.50
C ALA A 35 -10.08 -9.69 3.42
N ASP A 36 -9.77 -8.59 2.75
CA ASP A 36 -10.62 -8.08 1.69
C ASP A 36 -10.71 -9.09 0.53
N CYS A 37 -9.60 -9.67 0.16
CA CYS A 37 -9.59 -10.61 -0.95
C CYS A 37 -10.21 -11.97 -0.59
N SER A 38 -10.48 -12.21 0.68
CA SER A 38 -11.03 -13.49 1.13
C SER A 38 -12.54 -13.46 1.34
N THR A 39 -13.19 -12.33 1.16
CA THR A 39 -14.64 -12.22 1.40
C THR A 39 -15.32 -11.54 0.23
N SER A 40 -16.60 -11.78 0.08
CA SER A 40 -17.36 -11.12 -0.98
C SER A 40 -17.53 -9.64 -0.68
N MET A 41 -17.61 -9.25 0.59
CA MET A 41 -17.77 -7.86 0.95
C MET A 41 -16.51 -7.05 0.61
N GLY A 42 -15.36 -7.65 0.72
CA GLY A 42 -14.11 -6.96 0.44
C GLY A 42 -13.70 -7.02 -1.02
N ARG A 43 -14.47 -7.68 -1.87
CA ARG A 43 -14.05 -7.92 -3.25
C ARG A 43 -13.68 -6.66 -4.02
N THR A 44 -14.47 -5.62 -3.93
CA THR A 44 -14.17 -4.39 -4.66
C THR A 44 -12.87 -3.75 -4.16
N ALA A 45 -12.68 -3.73 -2.85
CA ALA A 45 -11.47 -3.17 -2.28
C ALA A 45 -10.24 -3.99 -2.72
N CYS A 46 -10.38 -5.31 -2.72
CA CYS A 46 -9.30 -6.20 -3.17
C CYS A 46 -8.94 -5.91 -4.63
N ILE A 47 -9.92 -5.89 -5.50
CA ILE A 47 -9.68 -5.69 -6.92
C ILE A 47 -9.06 -4.32 -7.17
N SER A 48 -9.62 -3.29 -6.56
CA SER A 48 -9.15 -1.92 -6.78
C SER A 48 -7.71 -1.75 -6.31
N TYR A 49 -7.40 -2.29 -5.15
CA TYR A 49 -6.06 -2.14 -4.61
C TYR A 49 -5.02 -2.88 -5.47
N VAL A 50 -5.30 -4.14 -5.77
CA VAL A 50 -4.35 -4.93 -6.53
C VAL A 50 -4.14 -4.33 -7.92
N MET A 51 -5.22 -3.89 -8.56
CA MET A 51 -5.08 -3.33 -9.90
C MET A 51 -4.35 -1.99 -9.89
N GLY A 52 -4.60 -1.16 -8.88
CA GLY A 52 -3.88 0.11 -8.78
C GLY A 52 -2.38 -0.09 -8.60
N VAL A 53 -1.99 -1.03 -7.76
CA VAL A 53 -0.57 -1.32 -7.55
C VAL A 53 0.02 -1.96 -8.81
N THR A 54 -0.73 -2.84 -9.47
CA THR A 54 -0.28 -3.49 -10.69
C THR A 54 -0.02 -2.45 -11.79
N ASP A 55 -0.93 -1.48 -11.95
CA ASP A 55 -0.76 -0.44 -12.94
C ASP A 55 0.48 0.41 -12.64
N ALA A 56 0.67 0.76 -11.38
CA ALA A 56 1.84 1.56 -11.00
C ALA A 56 3.14 0.80 -11.27
N LEU A 57 3.17 -0.48 -10.94
CA LEU A 57 4.36 -1.30 -11.15
C LEU A 57 4.65 -1.47 -12.65
N SER A 58 3.60 -1.65 -13.44
CA SER A 58 3.76 -1.77 -14.89
C SER A 58 4.29 -0.48 -15.49
N LEU A 59 3.75 0.65 -15.03
CA LEU A 59 4.16 1.95 -15.53
C LEU A 59 5.62 2.21 -15.20
N MET A 60 6.09 1.76 -14.06
CA MET A 60 7.47 1.95 -13.66
C MET A 60 8.41 0.91 -14.26
N GLY A 61 7.89 -0.05 -15.02
CA GLY A 61 8.73 -1.11 -15.57
C GLY A 61 9.19 -2.12 -14.53
N ALA A 62 8.53 -2.19 -13.40
CA ALA A 62 8.92 -3.10 -12.33
C ALA A 62 8.39 -4.51 -12.53
N ILE A 63 7.36 -4.68 -13.35
CA ILE A 63 6.84 -5.99 -13.71
C ILE A 63 6.52 -5.98 -15.20
N CYS A 64 6.48 -7.14 -15.80
CA CYS A 64 6.19 -7.29 -17.22
C CYS A 64 5.12 -8.37 -17.40
N THR A 65 3.86 -7.94 -17.39
CA THR A 65 2.77 -8.90 -17.54
C THR A 65 2.64 -9.30 -19.01
N PRO A 66 2.38 -10.56 -19.29
CA PRO A 66 2.16 -10.99 -20.67
C PRO A 66 0.89 -10.34 -21.22
N GLU A 67 0.84 -10.26 -22.55
CA GLU A 67 -0.35 -9.76 -23.19
C GLU A 67 -1.53 -10.65 -22.83
N HIS A 68 -2.68 -10.08 -22.76
CA HIS A 68 -3.91 -10.78 -22.42
C HIS A 68 -3.98 -11.25 -20.95
N SER A 69 -3.07 -10.78 -20.09
CA SER A 69 -3.21 -11.03 -18.67
C SER A 69 -4.47 -10.35 -18.14
N THR A 70 -5.14 -10.98 -17.20
CA THR A 70 -6.39 -10.45 -16.66
C THR A 70 -6.20 -9.97 -15.23
N ALA A 71 -7.11 -9.12 -14.79
CA ALA A 71 -7.14 -8.69 -13.41
C ALA A 71 -7.26 -9.87 -12.47
N ARG A 72 -8.04 -10.88 -12.86
CA ARG A 72 -8.22 -12.05 -12.04
C ARG A 72 -6.92 -12.81 -11.83
N GLN A 73 -6.12 -12.91 -12.85
CA GLN A 73 -4.84 -13.59 -12.73
C GLN A 73 -3.91 -12.86 -11.78
N ALA A 74 -3.88 -11.53 -11.85
CA ALA A 74 -3.06 -10.76 -10.94
C ALA A 74 -3.54 -10.95 -9.49
N ILE A 75 -4.85 -10.95 -9.27
CA ILE A 75 -5.40 -11.14 -7.94
C ILE A 75 -5.07 -12.54 -7.42
N ASP A 76 -5.22 -13.54 -8.26
CA ASP A 76 -4.93 -14.93 -7.85
C ASP A 76 -3.46 -15.08 -7.44
N VAL A 77 -2.55 -14.44 -8.15
CA VAL A 77 -1.13 -14.46 -7.82
C VAL A 77 -0.90 -13.80 -6.47
N VAL A 78 -1.52 -12.64 -6.23
CA VAL A 78 -1.36 -11.92 -4.98
C VAL A 78 -1.94 -12.69 -3.81
N VAL A 79 -3.13 -13.25 -3.98
CA VAL A 79 -3.77 -14.02 -2.91
C VAL A 79 -2.94 -15.24 -2.55
N LYS A 80 -2.39 -15.91 -3.55
CA LYS A 80 -1.54 -17.07 -3.30
C LYS A 80 -0.31 -16.67 -2.51
N TYR A 81 0.30 -15.53 -2.84
CA TYR A 81 1.48 -15.03 -2.15
C TYR A 81 1.14 -14.69 -0.69
N LEU A 82 0.05 -13.96 -0.47
CA LEU A 82 -0.35 -13.58 0.87
C LEU A 82 -0.64 -14.80 1.74
N ARG A 83 -1.23 -15.83 1.14
CA ARG A 83 -1.52 -17.06 1.87
C ARG A 83 -0.23 -17.78 2.24
N ALA A 84 0.73 -17.77 1.37
CA ALA A 84 1.99 -18.47 1.61
C ALA A 84 2.95 -17.74 2.55
N HIS A 85 2.70 -16.44 2.80
CA HIS A 85 3.61 -15.64 3.61
C HIS A 85 2.89 -14.97 4.79
N PRO A 86 2.32 -15.74 5.71
CA PRO A 86 1.60 -15.16 6.83
C PRO A 86 2.50 -14.28 7.71
N GLU A 87 3.79 -14.57 7.74
CA GLU A 87 4.72 -13.80 8.55
C GLU A 87 4.94 -12.39 7.99
N GLN A 88 4.67 -12.16 6.71
CA GLN A 88 4.82 -10.85 6.10
C GLN A 88 3.53 -10.04 6.11
N ARG A 89 2.40 -10.68 6.33
CA ARG A 89 1.12 -9.99 6.22
C ARG A 89 0.91 -8.78 7.14
N PRO A 90 1.58 -8.65 8.31
CA PRO A 90 1.47 -7.43 9.08
C PRO A 90 2.14 -6.22 8.42
N LEU A 91 2.96 -6.45 7.42
CA LEU A 91 3.71 -5.38 6.76
C LEU A 91 2.91 -4.78 5.59
N SER A 92 3.53 -3.87 4.88
CA SER A 92 2.87 -3.15 3.79
C SER A 92 2.28 -4.06 2.73
N ALA A 93 1.01 -3.86 2.39
CA ALA A 93 0.38 -4.63 1.33
C ALA A 93 1.04 -4.35 -0.01
N ALA A 94 1.43 -3.11 -0.27
CA ALA A 94 2.04 -2.76 -1.55
C ALA A 94 3.36 -3.50 -1.76
N MET A 95 4.15 -3.69 -0.71
CA MET A 95 5.39 -4.44 -0.82
C MET A 95 5.12 -5.91 -1.14
N GLN A 96 4.07 -6.46 -0.58
CA GLN A 96 3.73 -7.85 -0.81
C GLN A 96 3.14 -8.06 -2.20
N VAL A 97 2.32 -7.13 -2.66
CA VAL A 97 1.79 -7.18 -4.03
C VAL A 97 2.95 -7.08 -5.02
N ARG A 98 3.90 -6.18 -4.75
CA ARG A 98 5.07 -6.06 -5.61
C ARG A 98 5.86 -7.36 -5.64
N GLY A 99 6.11 -7.95 -4.48
CA GLY A 99 6.86 -9.20 -4.41
C GLY A 99 6.17 -10.32 -5.18
N ALA A 100 4.86 -10.44 -5.02
CA ALA A 100 4.10 -11.47 -5.70
C ALA A 100 4.13 -11.28 -7.21
N LEU A 101 3.93 -10.05 -7.67
CA LEU A 101 3.86 -9.78 -9.10
C LEU A 101 5.24 -9.82 -9.77
N GLN A 102 6.29 -9.44 -9.06
CA GLN A 102 7.64 -9.56 -9.61
C GLN A 102 8.06 -11.02 -9.75
N GLU A 103 7.60 -11.87 -8.84
CA GLU A 103 7.91 -13.25 -8.91
C GLU A 103 7.16 -13.94 -10.04
N ALA A 104 5.91 -13.56 -10.25
CA ALA A 104 5.08 -14.17 -11.28
C ALA A 104 5.29 -13.58 -12.68
N PHE A 105 5.61 -12.30 -12.76
CA PHE A 105 5.72 -11.59 -14.02
C PHE A 105 7.03 -10.80 -14.12
N PRO A 106 8.15 -11.48 -14.02
CA PRO A 106 9.43 -10.76 -14.06
C PRO A 106 9.69 -10.19 -15.43
N CYS A 107 10.38 -9.06 -15.46
CA CYS A 107 10.85 -8.49 -16.70
C CYS A 107 12.19 -9.15 -17.03
N LYS A 108 12.34 -9.58 -18.24
CA LYS A 108 13.59 -10.23 -18.65
C LYS A 108 14.61 -9.17 -19.01
N ALA A 109 15.80 -9.41 -18.61
CA ALA A 109 16.89 -8.48 -18.88
C ALA A 109 17.34 -8.58 -20.34
#